data_d8699bdda20e3e693cbc3e6a8fac8968
#
_entry.id   d8699bdda20e3e693cbc3e6a8fac8968
#
_cell.length_a   1.000
_cell.length_b   1.000
_cell.length_c   1.000
_cell.angle_alpha   90.00
_cell.angle_beta   90.00
_cell.angle_gamma   90.00
#
_symmetry.space_group_name_H-M   'P 1'
#
loop_
_entity.id
_entity.type
_entity.pdbx_description
1 polymer ?
#
loop_
_entity_poly.entity_id
_entity_poly.type
_entity_poly.pdbx_seq_one_letter_code
_entity_poly.pdbx_strand_id
1 'polypeptide(L)'
;FLFVFAPEGSVKVFSNAFGFMNLVGVIIQIAFPCAPPWYELREGLTPANYSMRGSPAGLARIDAIFGGFGYTMAFSGAPVVFGAFPSLHAATATCEALFLSYFFPIKIKIGSLRFDARALYWTYCFWLYWSTMYLMHHYLIDLVAGGCLATFSFYFFRTEEVRNAMERREAMMEQAE
;
A
#
# COMPACT_ATOMS: atom_id res chain seq x y z
N PHE A 1 14.69 -6.26 -5.40
CA PHE A 1 14.85 -7.18 -4.28
C PHE A 1 14.25 -8.56 -4.64
N LEU A 2 12.94 -8.65 -4.95
CA LEU A 2 12.27 -9.89 -5.36
C LEU A 2 12.96 -10.58 -6.53
N PHE A 3 13.39 -9.82 -7.53
CA PHE A 3 14.07 -10.36 -8.73
C PHE A 3 15.38 -11.11 -8.42
N VAL A 4 16.09 -10.68 -7.37
CA VAL A 4 17.42 -11.22 -7.03
C VAL A 4 17.37 -12.33 -5.98
N PHE A 5 16.47 -12.19 -4.99
CA PHE A 5 16.50 -12.99 -3.77
C PHE A 5 15.29 -13.91 -3.56
N ALA A 6 14.20 -13.70 -4.32
CA ALA A 6 13.02 -14.56 -4.22
C ALA A 6 13.10 -15.72 -5.22
N PRO A 7 12.35 -16.82 -5.00
CA PRO A 7 12.26 -17.93 -5.94
C PRO A 7 11.78 -17.51 -7.33
N GLU A 8 12.11 -18.31 -8.32
CA GLU A 8 11.65 -18.13 -9.70
C GLU A 8 10.11 -18.00 -9.75
N GLY A 9 9.60 -17.12 -10.61
CA GLY A 9 8.16 -16.84 -10.69
C GLY A 9 7.63 -15.80 -9.73
N SER A 10 8.34 -15.47 -8.64
CA SER A 10 7.89 -14.50 -7.63
C SER A 10 7.61 -13.09 -8.19
N VAL A 11 8.46 -12.63 -9.12
CA VAL A 11 8.28 -11.34 -9.78
C VAL A 11 7.00 -11.31 -10.61
N LYS A 12 6.70 -12.40 -11.32
CA LYS A 12 5.48 -12.52 -12.12
C LYS A 12 4.23 -12.47 -11.23
N VAL A 13 4.24 -13.21 -10.12
CA VAL A 13 3.14 -13.20 -9.14
C VAL A 13 2.96 -11.79 -8.56
N PHE A 14 4.04 -11.13 -8.15
CA PHE A 14 4.00 -9.75 -7.66
C PHE A 14 3.43 -8.78 -8.71
N SER A 15 3.96 -8.80 -9.93
CA SER A 15 3.53 -7.88 -10.99
C SER A 15 2.06 -8.06 -11.34
N ASN A 16 1.59 -9.30 -11.41
CA ASN A 16 0.18 -9.60 -11.69
C ASN A 16 -0.73 -9.12 -10.54
N ALA A 17 -0.37 -9.43 -9.28
CA ALA A 17 -1.14 -9.02 -8.11
C ALA A 17 -1.17 -7.49 -7.98
N PHE A 18 -0.02 -6.85 -8.13
CA PHE A 18 0.12 -5.39 -8.05
C PHE A 18 -0.62 -4.68 -9.18
N GLY A 19 -0.48 -5.15 -10.43
CA GLY A 19 -1.17 -4.60 -11.60
C GLY A 19 -2.68 -4.73 -11.50
N PHE A 20 -3.17 -5.91 -11.12
CA PHE A 20 -4.61 -6.17 -10.92
C PHE A 20 -5.19 -5.29 -9.81
N MET A 21 -4.52 -5.23 -8.66
CA MET A 21 -4.93 -4.42 -7.51
C MET A 21 -5.08 -2.94 -7.90
N ASN A 22 -4.07 -2.37 -8.60
CA ASN A 22 -4.12 -0.99 -9.04
C ASN A 22 -5.21 -0.76 -10.08
N LEU A 23 -5.36 -1.65 -11.06
CA LEU A 23 -6.40 -1.55 -12.08
C LEU A 23 -7.80 -1.56 -11.46
N VAL A 24 -8.09 -2.53 -10.61
CA VAL A 24 -9.40 -2.64 -9.93
C VAL A 24 -9.63 -1.43 -9.03
N GLY A 25 -8.62 -1.01 -8.27
CA GLY A 25 -8.72 0.16 -7.40
C GLY A 25 -9.06 1.44 -8.17
N VAL A 26 -8.37 1.71 -9.29
CA VAL A 26 -8.64 2.88 -10.14
C VAL A 26 -10.04 2.79 -10.78
N ILE A 27 -10.46 1.62 -11.24
CA ILE A 27 -11.82 1.43 -11.77
C ILE A 27 -12.88 1.78 -10.71
N ILE A 28 -12.69 1.33 -9.46
CA ILE A 28 -13.61 1.65 -8.36
C ILE A 28 -13.59 3.17 -8.07
N GLN A 29 -12.42 3.79 -8.01
CA GLN A 29 -12.28 5.23 -7.76
C GLN A 29 -12.98 6.09 -8.83
N ILE A 30 -12.99 5.65 -10.08
CA ILE A 30 -13.68 6.33 -11.18
C ILE A 30 -15.20 6.07 -11.13
N ALA A 31 -15.60 4.80 -10.90
CA ALA A 31 -17.00 4.40 -10.90
C ALA A 31 -17.74 4.86 -9.62
N PHE A 32 -17.02 4.98 -8.51
CA PHE A 32 -17.56 5.34 -7.20
C PHE A 32 -16.68 6.40 -6.53
N PRO A 33 -16.73 7.66 -7.01
CA PRO A 33 -15.89 8.72 -6.47
C PRO A 33 -16.26 9.06 -5.03
N CYS A 34 -15.26 9.01 -4.14
CA CYS A 34 -15.38 9.32 -2.73
C CYS A 34 -14.51 10.50 -2.34
N ALA A 35 -15.07 11.46 -1.62
CA ALA A 35 -14.34 12.61 -1.13
C ALA A 35 -13.43 12.24 0.06
N PRO A 36 -12.16 12.68 0.07
CA PRO A 36 -11.27 12.49 1.21
C PRO A 36 -11.58 13.44 2.36
N PRO A 37 -11.06 13.18 3.60
CA PRO A 37 -11.32 14.02 4.78
C PRO A 37 -10.99 15.50 4.61
N TRP A 38 -9.95 15.84 3.84
CA TRP A 38 -9.59 17.24 3.60
C TRP A 38 -10.71 18.04 2.89
N TYR A 39 -11.54 17.35 2.10
CA TYR A 39 -12.66 17.98 1.40
C TYR A 39 -13.70 18.48 2.39
N GLU A 40 -14.15 17.62 3.30
CA GLU A 40 -15.13 17.98 4.33
C GLU A 40 -14.64 19.14 5.20
N LEU A 41 -13.35 19.14 5.56
CA LEU A 41 -12.75 20.22 6.36
C LEU A 41 -12.69 21.57 5.65
N ARG A 42 -12.58 21.59 4.31
CA ARG A 42 -12.46 22.82 3.53
C ARG A 42 -13.77 23.33 2.97
N GLU A 43 -14.59 22.43 2.45
CA GLU A 43 -15.79 22.73 1.67
C GLU A 43 -17.07 22.36 2.43
N GLY A 44 -16.94 21.71 3.59
CA GLY A 44 -18.07 21.22 4.37
C GLY A 44 -18.87 20.16 3.59
N LEU A 45 -20.18 20.27 3.66
CA LEU A 45 -21.11 19.39 2.94
C LEU A 45 -21.54 19.94 1.56
N THR A 46 -20.77 20.85 0.99
CA THR A 46 -21.04 21.39 -0.36
C THR A 46 -20.95 20.26 -1.38
N PRO A 47 -21.87 20.16 -2.36
CA PRO A 47 -21.79 19.14 -3.39
C PRO A 47 -20.48 19.20 -4.17
N ALA A 48 -19.76 18.07 -4.23
CA ALA A 48 -18.50 17.94 -4.96
C ALA A 48 -18.74 17.93 -6.48
N ASN A 49 -17.80 18.52 -7.22
CA ASN A 49 -17.78 18.47 -8.68
C ASN A 49 -16.35 18.41 -9.19
N TYR A 50 -16.15 17.90 -10.40
CA TYR A 50 -14.82 17.69 -10.99
C TYR A 50 -14.12 18.99 -11.48
N SER A 51 -14.75 20.15 -11.37
CA SER A 51 -14.06 21.44 -11.58
C SER A 51 -13.21 21.86 -10.38
N MET A 52 -13.42 21.23 -9.24
CA MET A 52 -12.65 21.46 -8.01
C MET A 52 -11.24 20.84 -8.15
N ARG A 53 -10.26 21.57 -7.63
CA ARG A 53 -8.86 21.07 -7.62
C ARG A 53 -8.60 20.21 -6.40
N GLY A 54 -7.78 19.18 -6.57
CA GLY A 54 -7.26 18.40 -5.48
C GLY A 54 -6.44 19.23 -4.50
N SER A 55 -6.31 18.73 -3.27
CA SER A 55 -5.55 19.39 -2.21
C SER A 55 -4.44 18.49 -1.69
N PRO A 56 -3.24 19.02 -1.45
CA PRO A 56 -2.18 18.29 -0.76
C PRO A 56 -2.48 18.08 0.73
N ALA A 57 -3.52 18.70 1.26
CA ALA A 57 -3.93 18.63 2.67
C ALA A 57 -2.72 18.77 3.62
N GLY A 58 -2.48 17.81 4.51
CA GLY A 58 -1.34 17.80 5.43
C GLY A 58 0.03 17.76 4.75
N LEU A 59 0.13 17.26 3.51
CA LEU A 59 1.39 17.22 2.75
C LEU A 59 1.92 18.60 2.35
N ALA A 60 1.07 19.64 2.35
CA ALA A 60 1.53 21.03 2.16
C ALA A 60 2.55 21.47 3.23
N ARG A 61 2.47 20.89 4.43
CA ARG A 61 3.46 21.15 5.49
C ARG A 61 4.83 20.57 5.15
N ILE A 62 4.85 19.43 4.47
CA ILE A 62 6.09 18.80 4.00
C ILE A 62 6.72 19.65 2.90
N ASP A 63 5.92 20.13 1.93
CA ASP A 63 6.39 21.08 0.93
C ASP A 63 7.03 22.31 1.59
N ALA A 64 6.39 22.87 2.63
CA ALA A 64 6.90 24.04 3.35
C ALA A 64 8.23 23.77 4.08
N ILE A 65 8.38 22.59 4.72
CA ILE A 65 9.61 22.20 5.44
C ILE A 65 10.79 22.09 4.48
N PHE A 66 10.59 21.54 3.28
CA PHE A 66 11.64 21.34 2.29
C PHE A 66 11.76 22.49 1.28
N GLY A 67 10.99 23.57 1.43
CA GLY A 67 11.00 24.73 0.52
C GLY A 67 10.55 24.39 -0.91
N GLY A 68 9.71 23.36 -1.07
CA GLY A 68 9.24 22.86 -2.35
C GLY A 68 7.73 23.04 -2.56
N PHE A 69 7.24 22.59 -3.72
CA PHE A 69 5.83 22.61 -4.11
C PHE A 69 5.39 21.29 -4.74
N GLY A 70 6.15 20.22 -4.55
CA GLY A 70 5.95 18.94 -5.25
C GLY A 70 4.58 18.32 -4.99
N TYR A 71 4.19 18.20 -3.73
CA TYR A 71 2.88 17.68 -3.37
C TYR A 71 1.74 18.61 -3.79
N THR A 72 1.92 19.91 -3.59
CA THR A 72 0.92 20.90 -3.99
C THR A 72 0.65 20.84 -5.49
N MET A 73 1.67 20.74 -6.31
CA MET A 73 1.52 20.60 -7.77
C MET A 73 0.88 19.26 -8.16
N ALA A 74 1.34 18.16 -7.58
CA ALA A 74 0.83 16.83 -7.88
C ALA A 74 -0.68 16.70 -7.58
N PHE A 75 -1.10 17.14 -6.40
CA PHE A 75 -2.51 17.04 -6.01
C PHE A 75 -3.41 18.04 -6.73
N SER A 76 -2.96 19.28 -6.96
CA SER A 76 -3.76 20.28 -7.69
C SER A 76 -3.96 19.92 -9.17
N GLY A 77 -3.07 19.13 -9.76
CA GLY A 77 -3.16 18.61 -11.12
C GLY A 77 -3.73 17.20 -11.25
N ALA A 78 -4.16 16.58 -10.13
CA ALA A 78 -4.64 15.20 -10.14
C ALA A 78 -5.94 15.07 -10.96
N PRO A 79 -6.01 14.10 -11.91
CA PRO A 79 -7.20 13.90 -12.74
C PRO A 79 -8.36 13.25 -11.96
N VAL A 80 -8.06 12.53 -10.88
CA VAL A 80 -9.04 11.86 -10.01
C VAL A 80 -8.98 12.48 -8.62
N VAL A 81 -9.70 13.58 -8.41
CA VAL A 81 -9.69 14.35 -7.16
C VAL A 81 -10.38 13.60 -6.02
N PHE A 82 -11.44 12.86 -6.35
CA PHE A 82 -12.31 12.15 -5.39
C PHE A 82 -12.06 10.64 -5.38
N GLY A 83 -10.81 10.22 -5.54
CA GLY A 83 -10.38 8.83 -5.51
C GLY A 83 -9.95 8.34 -4.12
N ALA A 84 -10.67 8.70 -3.05
CA ALA A 84 -10.27 8.26 -1.70
C ALA A 84 -10.49 6.78 -1.46
N PHE A 85 -11.55 6.18 -2.03
CA PHE A 85 -11.93 4.79 -1.82
C PHE A 85 -11.81 3.93 -3.10
N PRO A 86 -11.19 2.72 -3.02
CA PRO A 86 -10.34 2.22 -1.95
C PRO A 86 -8.98 2.93 -1.94
N SER A 87 -8.29 2.94 -0.79
CA SER A 87 -6.96 3.53 -0.71
C SER A 87 -5.89 2.69 -1.42
N LEU A 88 -5.32 3.21 -2.50
CA LEU A 88 -4.19 2.57 -3.17
C LEU A 88 -2.89 2.67 -2.35
N HIS A 89 -2.75 3.65 -1.47
CA HIS A 89 -1.65 3.71 -0.52
C HIS A 89 -1.67 2.50 0.43
N ALA A 90 -2.83 2.23 1.03
CA ALA A 90 -3.01 1.07 1.90
C ALA A 90 -2.87 -0.25 1.14
N ALA A 91 -3.41 -0.32 -0.08
CA ALA A 91 -3.29 -1.49 -0.93
C ALA A 91 -1.83 -1.79 -1.25
N THR A 92 -1.03 -0.79 -1.65
CA THR A 92 0.40 -0.94 -1.93
C THR A 92 1.18 -1.39 -0.70
N ALA A 93 1.02 -0.70 0.44
CA ALA A 93 1.74 -1.05 1.67
C ALA A 93 1.38 -2.46 2.18
N THR A 94 0.10 -2.86 2.08
CA THR A 94 -0.33 -4.22 2.43
C THR A 94 0.25 -5.26 1.47
N CYS A 95 0.23 -4.98 0.17
CA CYS A 95 0.81 -5.85 -0.85
C CYS A 95 2.30 -6.08 -0.58
N GLU A 96 3.05 -5.00 -0.33
CA GLU A 96 4.47 -5.06 0.02
C GLU A 96 4.70 -5.88 1.31
N ALA A 97 3.94 -5.59 2.37
CA ALA A 97 4.05 -6.32 3.64
C ALA A 97 3.76 -7.82 3.48
N LEU A 98 2.74 -8.19 2.70
CA LEU A 98 2.40 -9.59 2.40
C LEU A 98 3.52 -10.29 1.62
N PHE A 99 4.00 -9.67 0.54
CA PHE A 99 5.07 -10.24 -0.28
C PHE A 99 6.38 -10.37 0.49
N LEU A 100 6.78 -9.34 1.24
CA LEU A 100 7.98 -9.40 2.09
C LEU A 100 7.83 -10.43 3.21
N SER A 101 6.68 -10.51 3.86
CA SER A 101 6.43 -11.51 4.91
C SER A 101 6.44 -12.94 4.38
N TYR A 102 6.00 -13.14 3.14
CA TYR A 102 5.95 -14.45 2.51
C TYR A 102 7.29 -14.89 1.96
N PHE A 103 7.99 -14.03 1.21
CA PHE A 103 9.24 -14.40 0.55
C PHE A 103 10.49 -14.23 1.44
N PHE A 104 10.42 -13.37 2.47
CA PHE A 104 11.57 -13.04 3.32
C PHE A 104 11.20 -13.10 4.82
N PRO A 105 10.87 -14.29 5.35
CA PRO A 105 10.61 -14.49 6.79
C PRO A 105 11.93 -14.52 7.57
N ILE A 106 12.68 -13.40 7.56
CA ILE A 106 14.02 -13.30 8.13
C ILE A 106 13.92 -13.14 9.64
N LYS A 107 14.63 -13.99 10.39
CA LYS A 107 14.83 -13.83 11.83
C LYS A 107 16.10 -13.01 12.06
N ILE A 108 15.95 -11.84 12.70
CA ILE A 108 17.05 -10.92 12.99
C ILE A 108 17.49 -11.12 14.44
N LYS A 109 18.81 -11.29 14.65
CA LYS A 109 19.42 -11.39 15.98
C LYS A 109 20.32 -10.18 16.23
N ILE A 110 20.00 -9.41 17.26
CA ILE A 110 20.81 -8.27 17.70
C ILE A 110 21.16 -8.49 19.18
N GLY A 111 22.37 -8.96 19.44
CA GLY A 111 22.80 -9.37 20.78
C GLY A 111 21.97 -10.57 21.27
N SER A 112 21.28 -10.39 22.40
CA SER A 112 20.36 -11.39 22.99
C SER A 112 18.94 -11.33 22.43
N LEU A 113 18.57 -10.26 21.72
CA LEU A 113 17.23 -10.08 21.19
C LEU A 113 17.08 -10.81 19.84
N ARG A 114 15.97 -11.52 19.71
CA ARG A 114 15.56 -12.14 18.43
C ARG A 114 14.20 -11.59 18.05
N PHE A 115 14.07 -11.08 16.84
CA PHE A 115 12.78 -10.65 16.31
C PHE A 115 12.60 -11.09 14.85
N ASP A 116 11.35 -11.26 14.45
CA ASP A 116 10.96 -11.60 13.09
C ASP A 116 10.85 -10.29 12.26
N ALA A 117 11.51 -10.23 11.11
CA ALA A 117 11.45 -9.07 10.21
C ALA A 117 10.03 -8.75 9.71
N ARG A 118 9.12 -9.73 9.76
CA ARG A 118 7.69 -9.53 9.48
C ARG A 118 7.10 -8.41 10.34
N ALA A 119 7.51 -8.32 11.61
CA ALA A 119 7.08 -7.23 12.49
C ALA A 119 7.45 -5.85 11.93
N LEU A 120 8.64 -5.72 11.32
CA LEU A 120 9.08 -4.47 10.68
C LEU A 120 8.22 -4.12 9.46
N TYR A 121 7.93 -5.12 8.59
CA TYR A 121 7.12 -4.91 7.39
C TYR A 121 5.70 -4.46 7.73
N TRP A 122 5.07 -5.10 8.72
CA TRP A 122 3.73 -4.72 9.17
C TRP A 122 3.73 -3.41 9.96
N THR A 123 4.77 -3.10 10.73
CA THR A 123 4.92 -1.79 11.39
C THR A 123 4.96 -0.67 10.36
N TYR A 124 5.74 -0.83 9.28
CA TYR A 124 5.76 0.12 8.18
C TYR A 124 4.37 0.29 7.53
N CYS A 125 3.68 -0.82 7.26
CA CYS A 125 2.34 -0.81 6.69
C CYS A 125 1.36 -0.01 7.57
N PHE A 126 1.30 -0.30 8.86
CA PHE A 126 0.41 0.40 9.80
C PHE A 126 0.82 1.86 10.04
N TRP A 127 2.11 2.15 10.01
CA TRP A 127 2.61 3.52 10.05
C TRP A 127 2.14 4.33 8.85
N LEU A 128 2.17 3.76 7.66
CA LEU A 128 1.66 4.39 6.46
C LEU A 128 0.13 4.60 6.53
N TYR A 129 -0.61 3.62 7.03
CA TYR A 129 -2.05 3.75 7.28
C TYR A 129 -2.34 4.96 8.19
N TRP A 130 -1.67 5.00 9.34
CA TRP A 130 -1.81 6.11 10.28
C TRP A 130 -1.43 7.45 9.62
N SER A 131 -0.34 7.50 8.89
CA SER A 131 0.14 8.71 8.23
C SER A 131 -0.87 9.26 7.22
N THR A 132 -1.51 8.41 6.42
CA THR A 132 -2.49 8.85 5.42
C THR A 132 -3.77 9.40 6.05
N MET A 133 -4.19 8.87 7.20
CA MET A 133 -5.29 9.43 7.99
C MET A 133 -4.88 10.75 8.65
N TYR A 134 -3.70 10.80 9.29
CA TYR A 134 -3.16 12.01 9.92
C TYR A 134 -3.02 13.18 8.94
N LEU A 135 -2.64 12.87 7.70
CA LEU A 135 -2.51 13.85 6.62
C LEU A 135 -3.84 14.18 5.90
N MET A 136 -4.96 13.69 6.41
CA MET A 136 -6.32 13.98 5.93
C MET A 136 -6.60 13.49 4.49
N HIS A 137 -5.92 12.45 4.05
CA HIS A 137 -6.13 11.88 2.71
C HIS A 137 -7.13 10.73 2.68
N HIS A 138 -7.26 9.97 3.78
CA HIS A 138 -8.10 8.77 3.83
C HIS A 138 -8.86 8.65 5.15
N TYR A 139 -10.04 8.06 5.08
CA TYR A 139 -10.75 7.49 6.23
C TYR A 139 -10.29 6.05 6.47
N LEU A 140 -10.54 5.52 7.66
CA LEU A 140 -10.20 4.14 7.99
C LEU A 140 -10.83 3.12 7.04
N ILE A 141 -12.04 3.37 6.59
CA ILE A 141 -12.77 2.48 5.66
C ILE A 141 -12.04 2.34 4.32
N ASP A 142 -11.43 3.42 3.83
CA ASP A 142 -10.66 3.42 2.58
C ASP A 142 -9.44 2.51 2.69
N LEU A 143 -8.78 2.57 3.85
CA LEU A 143 -7.57 1.79 4.14
C LEU A 143 -7.90 0.30 4.28
N VAL A 144 -8.99 -0.02 5.00
CA VAL A 144 -9.46 -1.41 5.14
C VAL A 144 -9.81 -1.98 3.76
N ALA A 145 -10.54 -1.24 2.93
CA ALA A 145 -10.88 -1.68 1.58
C ALA A 145 -9.64 -1.91 0.71
N GLY A 146 -8.65 -0.99 0.78
CA GLY A 146 -7.37 -1.14 0.09
C GLY A 146 -6.59 -2.37 0.55
N GLY A 147 -6.52 -2.59 1.86
CA GLY A 147 -5.89 -3.77 2.45
C GLY A 147 -6.58 -5.09 2.05
N CYS A 148 -7.90 -5.12 2.03
CA CYS A 148 -8.67 -6.27 1.55
C CYS A 148 -8.40 -6.56 0.07
N LEU A 149 -8.38 -5.53 -0.78
CA LEU A 149 -8.09 -5.66 -2.20
C LEU A 149 -6.68 -6.22 -2.44
N ALA A 150 -5.68 -5.73 -1.71
CA ALA A 150 -4.30 -6.23 -1.78
C ALA A 150 -4.20 -7.69 -1.33
N THR A 151 -4.86 -8.03 -0.22
CA THR A 151 -4.89 -9.39 0.33
C THR A 151 -5.54 -10.35 -0.65
N PHE A 152 -6.69 -9.98 -1.21
CA PHE A 152 -7.35 -10.77 -2.25
C PHE A 152 -6.42 -10.99 -3.45
N SER A 153 -5.81 -9.92 -3.96
CA SER A 153 -4.91 -9.98 -5.11
C SER A 153 -3.70 -10.88 -4.85
N PHE A 154 -3.09 -10.79 -3.67
CA PHE A 154 -1.99 -11.66 -3.27
C PHE A 154 -2.37 -13.14 -3.32
N TYR A 155 -3.48 -13.53 -2.68
CA TYR A 155 -3.89 -14.93 -2.63
C TYR A 155 -4.42 -15.44 -3.98
N PHE A 156 -5.03 -14.58 -4.79
CA PHE A 156 -5.55 -14.94 -6.10
C PHE A 156 -4.43 -15.25 -7.12
N PHE A 157 -3.35 -14.47 -7.10
CA PHE A 157 -2.23 -14.67 -8.03
C PHE A 157 -1.11 -15.58 -7.50
N ARG A 158 -1.14 -15.98 -6.25
CA ARG A 158 -0.15 -16.89 -5.68
C ARG A 158 -0.32 -18.30 -6.26
N THR A 159 0.56 -18.65 -7.18
CA THR A 159 0.53 -19.97 -7.86
C THR A 159 1.00 -21.10 -6.95
N GLU A 160 0.55 -22.32 -7.23
CA GLU A 160 1.02 -23.55 -6.59
C GLU A 160 2.53 -23.74 -6.73
N GLU A 161 3.08 -23.39 -7.90
CA GLU A 161 4.51 -23.49 -8.18
C GLU A 161 5.34 -22.66 -7.20
N VAL A 162 4.95 -21.40 -6.99
CA VAL A 162 5.63 -20.48 -6.05
C VAL A 162 5.45 -20.97 -4.61
N ARG A 163 4.28 -21.49 -4.26
CA ARG A 163 4.02 -22.06 -2.95
C ARG A 163 4.96 -23.24 -2.66
N ASN A 164 5.03 -24.20 -3.58
CA ASN A 164 5.87 -25.38 -3.45
C ASN A 164 7.37 -25.01 -3.42
N ALA A 165 7.78 -23.96 -4.14
CA ALA A 165 9.15 -23.44 -4.09
C ALA A 165 9.50 -22.84 -2.73
N MET A 166 8.56 -22.14 -2.08
CA MET A 166 8.74 -21.60 -0.74
C MET A 166 8.80 -22.70 0.32
N GLU A 167 7.91 -23.68 0.26
CA GLU A 167 7.91 -24.83 1.18
C GLU A 167 9.23 -25.60 1.14
N ARG A 168 9.77 -25.84 -0.08
CA ARG A 168 11.10 -26.46 -0.24
C ARG A 168 12.22 -25.62 0.36
N ARG A 169 12.16 -24.30 0.21
CA ARG A 169 13.16 -23.38 0.78
C ARG A 169 13.11 -23.36 2.30
N GLU A 170 11.93 -23.36 2.89
CA GLU A 170 11.75 -23.42 4.35
C GLU A 170 12.30 -24.72 4.91
N ALA A 171 11.97 -25.86 4.29
CA ALA A 171 12.50 -27.16 4.71
C ALA A 171 14.04 -27.26 4.64
N MET A 172 14.66 -26.65 3.63
CA MET A 172 16.12 -26.61 3.53
C MET A 172 16.75 -25.72 4.61
N MET A 173 16.10 -24.63 5.01
CA MET A 173 16.60 -23.76 6.08
C MET A 173 16.50 -24.41 7.45
N GLU A 174 15.41 -25.16 7.72
CA GLU A 174 15.23 -25.89 8.98
C GLU A 174 16.27 -27.04 9.15
N GLN A 175 16.73 -27.64 8.04
CA GLN A 175 17.76 -28.69 8.09
C GLN A 175 19.17 -28.12 8.32
N ALA A 176 19.37 -26.82 8.10
CA ALA A 176 20.65 -26.13 8.25
C ALA A 176 20.86 -25.47 9.63
N GLU A 177 19.82 -25.39 10.47
CA GLU A 177 19.85 -24.90 11.86
C GLU A 177 20.16 -26.05 12.86
#